data_2d624fc9545b5825e1944d555935f83b
#
_entry.id   2d624fc9545b5825e1944d555935f83b
#
_cell.length_a   1.000
_cell.length_b   1.000
_cell.length_c   1.000
_cell.angle_alpha   90.00
_cell.angle_beta   90.00
_cell.angle_gamma   90.00
#
_symmetry.space_group_name_H-M   'P 1'
#
loop_
_entity.id
_entity.type
_entity.pdbx_description
1 polymer ?
#
loop_
_entity_poly.entity_id
_entity_poly.type
_entity_poly.pdbx_seq_one_letter_code
_entity_poly.pdbx_strand_id
1 'polypeptide(L)'
;MRSRAPLALMEQTVMVLIFALAAALCLRAFALADGISRRVESTDRAVLWAESAADTLKARNGDLSRAAAELGGEVDGQRWTILLDENWQETAGEPAYTLTARPVQTGRPLLGKAQIDVVQKNGERLFSLEVCWQEAKT
;
A
#
# COMPACT_ATOMS: atom_id res chain seq x y z
N MET A 1 26.60 46.65 -44.39
CA MET A 1 26.85 45.45 -43.61
C MET A 1 25.54 44.96 -43.00
N ARG A 2 25.11 43.81 -43.38
CA ARG A 2 23.95 43.18 -42.71
C ARG A 2 24.41 42.66 -41.35
N SER A 3 23.81 43.17 -40.28
CA SER A 3 24.06 42.71 -38.91
C SER A 3 23.60 41.26 -38.75
N ARG A 4 24.46 40.38 -38.25
CA ARG A 4 24.14 39.01 -37.88
C ARG A 4 23.56 38.89 -36.47
N ALA A 5 23.41 40.01 -35.76
CA ALA A 5 22.89 40.07 -34.41
C ALA A 5 21.50 39.45 -34.23
N PRO A 6 20.51 39.69 -35.15
CA PRO A 6 19.20 39.04 -34.99
C PRO A 6 19.23 37.54 -35.19
N LEU A 7 20.12 36.98 -36.00
CA LEU A 7 20.30 35.54 -36.17
C LEU A 7 20.90 34.89 -34.92
N ALA A 8 21.89 35.56 -34.30
CA ALA A 8 22.47 35.07 -33.03
C ALA A 8 21.45 35.09 -31.89
N LEU A 9 20.59 36.12 -31.84
CA LEU A 9 19.50 36.20 -30.85
C LEU A 9 18.45 35.08 -31.04
N MET A 10 18.11 34.80 -32.28
CA MET A 10 17.18 33.69 -32.60
C MET A 10 17.77 32.35 -32.20
N GLU A 11 19.04 32.10 -32.47
CA GLU A 11 19.73 30.87 -32.09
C GLU A 11 19.78 30.71 -30.58
N GLN A 12 20.10 31.74 -29.83
CA GLN A 12 20.09 31.72 -28.36
C GLN A 12 18.69 31.50 -27.80
N THR A 13 17.66 32.12 -28.38
CA THR A 13 16.27 31.92 -27.95
C THR A 13 15.81 30.48 -28.17
N VAL A 14 16.17 29.90 -29.31
CA VAL A 14 15.84 28.49 -29.61
C VAL A 14 16.56 27.54 -28.64
N MET A 15 17.85 27.80 -28.34
CA MET A 15 18.58 27.00 -27.37
C MET A 15 17.99 27.05 -25.95
N VAL A 16 17.61 28.24 -25.49
CA VAL A 16 16.94 28.40 -24.20
C VAL A 16 15.59 27.69 -24.17
N LEU A 17 14.83 27.77 -25.27
CA LEU A 17 13.55 27.07 -25.39
C LEU A 17 13.72 25.55 -25.33
N ILE A 18 14.67 24.98 -26.06
CA ILE A 18 14.98 23.55 -26.05
C ILE A 18 15.42 23.12 -24.64
N PHE A 19 16.27 23.89 -23.99
CA PHE A 19 16.72 23.64 -22.64
C PHE A 19 15.56 23.68 -21.63
N ALA A 20 14.67 24.65 -21.74
CA ALA A 20 13.49 24.75 -20.89
C ALA A 20 12.54 23.56 -21.07
N LEU A 21 12.32 23.11 -22.31
CA LEU A 21 11.52 21.92 -22.60
C LEU A 21 12.14 20.66 -22.04
N ALA A 22 13.46 20.49 -22.20
CA ALA A 22 14.19 19.37 -21.65
C ALA A 22 14.10 19.33 -20.12
N ALA A 23 14.28 20.48 -19.45
CA ALA A 23 14.16 20.61 -18.01
C ALA A 23 12.73 20.28 -17.53
N ALA A 24 11.72 20.75 -18.22
CA ALA A 24 10.31 20.45 -17.91
C ALA A 24 9.99 18.95 -18.02
N LEU A 25 10.50 18.29 -19.06
CA LEU A 25 10.36 16.83 -19.23
C LEU A 25 11.06 16.04 -18.15
N CYS A 26 12.28 16.47 -17.76
CA CYS A 26 13.01 15.84 -16.65
C CYS A 26 12.26 15.99 -15.32
N LEU A 27 11.74 17.17 -15.01
CA LEU A 27 10.94 17.40 -13.80
C LEU A 27 9.68 16.53 -13.78
N ARG A 28 9.02 16.40 -14.91
CA ARG A 28 7.85 15.54 -15.05
C ARG A 28 8.20 14.06 -14.84
N ALA A 29 9.31 13.60 -15.40
CA ALA A 29 9.80 12.25 -15.21
C ALA A 29 10.14 11.99 -13.73
N PHE A 30 10.78 12.93 -13.05
CA PHE A 30 11.06 12.83 -11.61
C PHE A 30 9.78 12.78 -10.77
N ALA A 31 8.80 13.59 -11.06
CA ALA A 31 7.52 13.58 -10.35
C ALA A 31 6.79 12.24 -10.51
N LEU A 32 6.81 11.66 -11.72
CA LEU A 32 6.25 10.33 -11.97
C LEU A 32 7.02 9.23 -11.24
N ALA A 33 8.34 9.27 -11.26
CA ALA A 33 9.20 8.32 -10.57
C ALA A 33 8.99 8.36 -9.05
N ASP A 34 8.86 9.55 -8.46
CA ASP A 34 8.57 9.73 -7.03
C ASP A 34 7.19 9.14 -6.67
N GLY A 35 6.17 9.37 -7.49
CA GLY A 35 4.84 8.78 -7.29
C GLY A 35 4.85 7.25 -7.34
N ILE A 36 5.58 6.66 -8.28
CA ILE A 36 5.74 5.20 -8.39
C ILE A 36 6.49 4.66 -7.17
N SER A 37 7.56 5.31 -6.77
CA SER A 37 8.36 4.91 -5.60
C SER A 37 7.53 4.88 -4.32
N ARG A 38 6.73 5.90 -4.06
CA ARG A 38 5.82 5.95 -2.90
C ARG A 38 4.78 4.85 -2.95
N ARG A 39 4.24 4.55 -4.12
CA ARG A 39 3.26 3.48 -4.29
C ARG A 39 3.87 2.10 -4.02
N VAL A 40 5.08 1.86 -4.49
CA VAL A 40 5.83 0.62 -4.22
C VAL A 40 6.10 0.49 -2.73
N GLU A 41 6.59 1.53 -2.07
CA GLU A 41 6.82 1.53 -0.62
C GLU A 41 5.54 1.24 0.16
N SER A 42 4.42 1.87 -0.17
CA SER A 42 3.13 1.62 0.48
C SER A 42 2.66 0.18 0.28
N THR A 43 2.86 -0.37 -0.91
CA THR A 43 2.52 -1.77 -1.20
C THR A 43 3.39 -2.74 -0.42
N ASP A 44 4.70 -2.48 -0.34
CA ASP A 44 5.63 -3.31 0.44
C ASP A 44 5.27 -3.33 1.93
N ARG A 45 4.93 -2.18 2.49
CA ARG A 45 4.44 -2.07 3.87
C ARG A 45 3.13 -2.81 4.09
N ALA A 46 2.20 -2.70 3.12
CA ALA A 46 0.94 -3.43 3.15
C ALA A 46 1.16 -4.95 3.14
N VAL A 47 2.08 -5.45 2.34
CA VAL A 47 2.47 -6.87 2.30
C VAL A 47 3.01 -7.32 3.65
N LEU A 48 3.94 -6.60 4.24
CA LEU A 48 4.52 -6.93 5.55
C LEU A 48 3.45 -7.01 6.65
N TRP A 49 2.51 -6.08 6.67
CA TRP A 49 1.41 -6.11 7.63
C TRP A 49 0.45 -7.28 7.39
N ALA A 50 0.10 -7.54 6.13
CA ALA A 50 -0.77 -8.65 5.76
C ALA A 50 -0.13 -10.00 6.08
N GLU A 51 1.15 -10.17 5.82
CA GLU A 51 1.92 -11.38 6.18
C GLU A 51 1.99 -11.56 7.69
N SER A 52 2.28 -10.50 8.44
CA SER A 52 2.30 -10.55 9.90
C SER A 52 0.94 -10.94 10.48
N ALA A 53 -0.14 -10.39 9.92
CA ALA A 53 -1.50 -10.77 10.32
C ALA A 53 -1.82 -12.22 9.97
N ALA A 54 -1.42 -12.68 8.79
CA ALA A 54 -1.62 -14.05 8.34
C ALA A 54 -0.87 -15.05 9.22
N ASP A 55 0.38 -14.78 9.54
CA ASP A 55 1.20 -15.64 10.40
C ASP A 55 0.66 -15.70 11.83
N THR A 56 0.25 -14.56 12.38
CA THR A 56 -0.37 -14.48 13.70
C THR A 56 -1.69 -15.26 13.72
N LEU A 57 -2.53 -15.10 12.73
CA LEU A 57 -3.81 -15.80 12.63
C LEU A 57 -3.62 -17.31 12.49
N LYS A 58 -2.64 -17.73 11.70
CA LYS A 58 -2.24 -19.13 11.51
C LYS A 58 -1.73 -19.75 12.80
N ALA A 59 -0.84 -19.04 13.52
CA ALA A 59 -0.30 -19.46 14.81
C ALA A 59 -1.38 -19.61 15.90
N ARG A 60 -2.48 -18.86 15.77
CA ARG A 60 -3.61 -18.91 16.70
C ARG A 60 -4.80 -19.73 16.18
N ASN A 61 -4.59 -20.56 15.15
CA ASN A 61 -5.61 -21.42 14.55
C ASN A 61 -6.89 -20.67 14.15
N GLY A 62 -6.77 -19.45 13.65
CA GLY A 62 -7.87 -18.63 13.21
C GLY A 62 -8.63 -17.89 14.31
N ASP A 63 -8.15 -17.90 15.53
CA ASP A 63 -8.74 -17.14 16.64
C ASP A 63 -8.41 -15.64 16.49
N LEU A 64 -9.38 -14.88 16.00
CA LEU A 64 -9.25 -13.45 15.76
C LEU A 64 -8.96 -12.66 17.04
N SER A 65 -9.57 -13.04 18.15
CA SER A 65 -9.39 -12.35 19.43
C SER A 65 -7.97 -12.50 19.96
N ARG A 66 -7.40 -13.70 19.86
CA ARG A 66 -6.01 -13.95 20.25
C ARG A 66 -5.02 -13.29 19.30
N ALA A 67 -5.31 -13.29 18.02
CA ALA A 67 -4.50 -12.59 17.03
C ALA A 67 -4.50 -11.08 17.27
N ALA A 68 -5.64 -10.49 17.57
CA ALA A 68 -5.75 -9.08 17.92
C ALA A 68 -5.02 -8.74 19.24
N ALA A 69 -5.05 -9.60 20.22
CA ALA A 69 -4.31 -9.41 21.46
C ALA A 69 -2.79 -9.40 21.25
N GLU A 70 -2.29 -10.10 20.23
CA GLU A 70 -0.86 -10.19 19.93
C GLU A 70 -0.38 -9.08 19.00
N LEU A 71 -1.11 -8.81 17.91
CA LEU A 71 -0.69 -7.87 16.87
C LEU A 71 -1.36 -6.50 16.99
N GLY A 72 -2.43 -6.40 17.73
CA GLY A 72 -3.23 -5.17 17.88
C GLY A 72 -4.51 -5.18 17.05
N GLY A 73 -5.23 -4.08 17.10
CA GLY A 73 -6.51 -3.92 16.42
C GLY A 73 -7.71 -4.34 17.26
N GLU A 74 -8.86 -4.27 16.64
CA GLU A 74 -10.14 -4.60 17.28
C GLU A 74 -10.85 -5.70 16.52
N VAL A 75 -11.59 -6.52 17.24
CA VAL A 75 -12.44 -7.58 16.67
C VAL A 75 -13.90 -7.21 16.89
N ASP A 76 -14.63 -7.13 15.79
CA ASP A 76 -16.07 -6.94 15.78
C ASP A 76 -16.73 -8.12 15.05
N GLY A 77 -17.38 -8.99 15.83
CA GLY A 77 -17.97 -10.23 15.31
C GLY A 77 -16.92 -11.13 14.68
N GLN A 78 -16.98 -11.30 13.37
CA GLN A 78 -16.03 -12.12 12.58
C GLN A 78 -15.07 -11.26 11.76
N ARG A 79 -14.86 -10.02 12.17
CA ARG A 79 -13.95 -9.11 11.49
C ARG A 79 -12.90 -8.58 12.46
N TRP A 80 -11.65 -8.76 12.09
CA TRP A 80 -10.51 -8.16 12.77
C TRP A 80 -10.01 -6.99 11.95
N THR A 81 -9.89 -5.82 12.56
CA THR A 81 -9.48 -4.58 11.91
C THR A 81 -8.34 -3.93 12.66
N ILE A 82 -7.30 -3.56 11.93
CA ILE A 82 -6.18 -2.76 12.42
C ILE A 82 -6.18 -1.43 11.66
N LEU A 83 -6.24 -0.33 12.39
CA LEU A 83 -6.15 1.02 11.84
C LEU A 83 -4.71 1.51 11.93
N LEU A 84 -4.14 1.91 10.81
CA LEU A 84 -2.75 2.34 10.70
C LEU A 84 -2.67 3.79 10.23
N ASP A 85 -1.74 4.55 10.80
CA ASP A 85 -1.45 5.92 10.38
C ASP A 85 -0.54 5.98 9.15
N GLU A 86 -0.14 7.19 8.75
CA GLU A 86 0.77 7.40 7.61
C GLU A 86 2.15 6.76 7.81
N ASN A 87 2.55 6.52 9.05
CA ASN A 87 3.81 5.86 9.42
C ASN A 87 3.65 4.35 9.62
N TRP A 88 2.50 3.79 9.24
CA TRP A 88 2.19 2.35 9.41
C TRP A 88 2.21 1.89 10.87
N GLN A 89 1.85 2.77 11.78
CA GLN A 89 1.68 2.45 13.19
C GLN A 89 0.20 2.44 13.55
N GLU A 90 -0.16 1.57 14.47
CA GLU A 90 -1.54 1.49 14.97
C GLU A 90 -2.01 2.82 15.54
N THR A 91 -3.18 3.27 15.12
CA THR A 91 -3.79 4.52 15.57
C THR A 91 -5.23 4.32 15.99
N ALA A 92 -5.66 5.09 16.99
CA ALA A 92 -7.07 5.19 17.38
C ALA A 92 -7.79 6.34 16.66
N GLY A 93 -7.05 7.18 15.94
CA GLY A 93 -7.57 8.32 15.18
C GLY A 93 -7.99 7.95 13.76
N GLU A 94 -7.98 8.95 12.89
CA GLU A 94 -8.31 8.75 11.48
C GLU A 94 -7.21 7.92 10.79
N PRO A 95 -7.52 6.74 10.24
CA PRO A 95 -6.52 5.89 9.65
C PRO A 95 -6.14 6.33 8.24
N ALA A 96 -4.85 6.23 7.90
CA ALA A 96 -4.38 6.32 6.53
C ALA A 96 -4.52 4.99 5.79
N TYR A 97 -4.36 3.88 6.51
CA TYR A 97 -4.50 2.51 6.00
C TYR A 97 -5.34 1.67 6.96
N THR A 98 -6.09 0.74 6.41
CA THR A 98 -6.91 -0.19 7.18
C THR A 98 -6.60 -1.61 6.74
N LEU A 99 -6.17 -2.45 7.68
CA LEU A 99 -6.03 -3.89 7.50
C LEU A 99 -7.30 -4.55 8.04
N THR A 100 -7.91 -5.40 7.26
CA THR A 100 -9.10 -6.14 7.66
C THR A 100 -8.89 -7.62 7.37
N ALA A 101 -9.12 -8.47 8.37
CA ALA A 101 -9.14 -9.91 8.23
C ALA A 101 -10.53 -10.45 8.54
N ARG A 102 -11.03 -11.31 7.69
CA ARG A 102 -12.34 -11.95 7.84
C ARG A 102 -12.28 -13.41 7.47
N PRO A 103 -12.93 -14.29 8.24
CA PRO A 103 -13.04 -15.69 7.88
C PRO A 103 -13.84 -15.87 6.57
N VAL A 104 -13.42 -16.85 5.79
CA VAL A 104 -14.11 -17.27 4.57
C VAL A 104 -14.48 -18.75 4.70
N GLN A 105 -15.71 -19.08 4.36
CA GLN A 105 -16.15 -20.47 4.37
C GLN A 105 -15.48 -21.25 3.24
N THR A 106 -14.91 -22.41 3.57
CA THR A 106 -14.18 -23.24 2.61
C THR A 106 -14.99 -24.40 2.07
N GLY A 107 -16.08 -24.76 2.74
CA GLY A 107 -16.84 -25.97 2.44
C GLY A 107 -16.06 -27.28 2.72
N ARG A 108 -14.85 -27.19 3.27
CA ARG A 108 -14.02 -28.33 3.66
C ARG A 108 -13.92 -28.42 5.18
N PRO A 109 -14.24 -29.55 5.79
CA PRO A 109 -14.02 -29.75 7.21
C PRO A 109 -12.54 -29.70 7.52
N LEU A 110 -12.17 -29.15 8.67
CA LEU A 110 -10.80 -29.03 9.18
C LEU A 110 -9.89 -28.06 8.41
N LEU A 111 -10.45 -27.25 7.52
CA LEU A 111 -9.71 -26.20 6.84
C LEU A 111 -10.31 -24.83 7.17
N GLY A 112 -9.61 -24.07 7.97
CA GLY A 112 -9.90 -22.65 8.19
C GLY A 112 -9.28 -21.78 7.10
N LYS A 113 -9.97 -20.73 6.71
CA LYS A 113 -9.52 -19.76 5.71
C LYS A 113 -9.94 -18.36 6.13
N ALA A 114 -9.08 -17.41 5.91
CA ALA A 114 -9.41 -16.00 6.06
C ALA A 114 -8.84 -15.19 4.89
N GLN A 115 -9.53 -14.12 4.58
CA GLN A 115 -9.07 -13.12 3.63
C GLN A 115 -8.60 -11.90 4.39
N ILE A 116 -7.41 -11.41 4.04
CA ILE A 116 -6.78 -10.23 4.61
C ILE A 116 -6.63 -9.20 3.51
N ASP A 117 -7.21 -8.04 3.72
CA ASP A 117 -7.16 -6.91 2.80
C ASP A 117 -6.51 -5.71 3.48
N VAL A 118 -5.64 -5.02 2.76
CA VAL A 118 -5.09 -3.72 3.17
C VAL A 118 -5.58 -2.67 2.20
N VAL A 119 -6.31 -1.69 2.72
CA VAL A 119 -6.97 -0.65 1.95
C VAL A 119 -6.46 0.72 2.40
N GLN A 120 -6.19 1.59 1.44
CA GLN A 120 -5.83 2.97 1.68
C GLN A 120 -7.07 3.84 1.98
N LYS A 121 -6.90 4.98 2.64
CA LYS A 121 -7.96 5.92 2.99
C LYS A 121 -8.89 6.30 1.82
N ASN A 122 -8.36 6.35 0.59
CA ASN A 122 -9.14 6.64 -0.62
C ASN A 122 -9.99 5.46 -1.13
N GLY A 123 -9.95 4.32 -0.45
CA GLY A 123 -10.65 3.09 -0.86
C GLY A 123 -9.85 2.18 -1.80
N GLU A 124 -8.65 2.58 -2.21
CA GLU A 124 -7.79 1.74 -3.05
C GLU A 124 -7.23 0.56 -2.24
N ARG A 125 -7.43 -0.64 -2.75
CA ARG A 125 -6.84 -1.85 -2.17
C ARG A 125 -5.37 -1.94 -2.58
N LEU A 126 -4.47 -1.91 -1.60
CA LEU A 126 -3.04 -2.03 -1.82
C LEU A 126 -2.60 -3.48 -1.95
N PHE A 127 -3.17 -4.36 -1.14
CA PHE A 127 -2.81 -5.78 -1.11
C PHE A 127 -3.96 -6.62 -0.58
N SER A 128 -4.06 -7.85 -1.06
CA SER A 128 -5.02 -8.84 -0.60
C SER A 128 -4.34 -10.20 -0.52
N LEU A 129 -4.56 -10.91 0.57
CA LEU A 129 -3.97 -12.21 0.85
C LEU A 129 -5.02 -13.16 1.41
N GLU A 130 -5.03 -14.39 0.94
CA GLU A 130 -5.78 -15.47 1.55
C GLU A 130 -4.84 -16.34 2.38
N VAL A 131 -5.22 -16.60 3.63
CA VAL A 131 -4.48 -17.49 4.53
C VAL A 131 -5.36 -18.70 4.88
N CYS A 132 -4.72 -19.85 4.90
CA CYS A 132 -5.38 -21.10 5.30
C CYS A 132 -4.60 -21.74 6.44
N TRP A 133 -5.33 -22.41 7.33
CA TRP A 133 -4.76 -23.19 8.42
C TRP A 133 -5.57 -24.48 8.59
N GLN A 134 -4.95 -25.45 9.22
CA GLN A 134 -5.65 -26.67 9.58
C GLN A 134 -6.34 -26.46 10.93
N GLU A 135 -7.65 -26.63 10.98
CA GLU A 135 -8.38 -26.65 12.24
C GLU A 135 -8.12 -27.97 12.98
N ALA A 136 -7.76 -27.84 14.25
CA ALA A 136 -7.59 -29.02 15.08
C ALA A 136 -8.94 -29.73 15.26
N LYS A 137 -8.96 -31.05 15.04
CA LYS A 137 -10.12 -31.89 15.35
C LYS A 137 -10.32 -31.86 16.86
N THR A 138 -11.39 -31.23 17.30
CA THR A 138 -11.87 -31.35 18.70
C THR A 138 -12.57 -32.69 18.91
#